data_6ef6181f23149e80c9dbb63aeae8ef2e
#
_entry.id   6ef6181f23149e80c9dbb63aeae8ef2e
#
_cell.length_a   1.000
_cell.length_b   1.000
_cell.length_c   1.000
_cell.angle_alpha   90.00
_cell.angle_beta   90.00
_cell.angle_gamma   90.00
#
_symmetry.space_group_name_H-M   'P 1'
#
loop_
_entity.id
_entity.type
_entity.pdbx_description
1 polymer ?
#
loop_
_entity_poly.entity_id
_entity_poly.type
_entity_poly.pdbx_seq_one_letter_code
_entity_poly.pdbx_strand_id
1 'polypeptide(L)'
;MGEARSTRDALLDAAYDVVVAGGWESARMLDVAAAAGVSRQTLYNEFGSKDAFAQALAMREAQRFIDGTNRILDEVNPIAPGDAVAAATEWTIREASNNPLLKAVLTDDASELLPFLTTRGDAIIHAARSNIESYWSAQWPELDPADVALAAETVARLTVSYLVLPSDSPDGSAEAIATRLSHLVERLLTKGSS
;
A
#
# COMPACT_ATOMS: atom_id res chain seq x y z
N MET A 1 -25.60 -5.60 -13.10
CA MET A 1 -24.98 -6.65 -13.94
C MET A 1 -23.54 -6.69 -13.47
N GLY A 2 -23.16 -7.72 -12.66
CA GLY A 2 -21.80 -7.82 -12.13
C GLY A 2 -20.83 -8.03 -13.28
N GLU A 3 -19.78 -7.22 -13.35
CA GLU A 3 -18.65 -7.48 -14.23
C GLU A 3 -18.11 -8.89 -13.97
N ALA A 4 -17.94 -9.65 -15.02
CA ALA A 4 -17.34 -10.97 -14.91
C ALA A 4 -15.93 -10.79 -14.35
N ARG A 5 -15.67 -11.34 -13.16
CA ARG A 5 -14.37 -11.33 -12.47
C ARG A 5 -13.30 -11.84 -13.43
N SER A 6 -12.22 -11.08 -13.61
CA SER A 6 -11.16 -11.47 -14.54
C SER A 6 -10.41 -12.71 -14.00
N THR A 7 -9.86 -13.53 -14.89
CA THR A 7 -8.98 -14.65 -14.49
C THR A 7 -7.82 -14.17 -13.64
N ARG A 8 -7.28 -12.99 -13.96
CA ARG A 8 -6.22 -12.34 -13.21
C ARG A 8 -6.63 -12.05 -11.77
N ASP A 9 -7.81 -11.47 -11.57
CA ASP A 9 -8.32 -11.17 -10.22
C ASP A 9 -8.59 -12.44 -9.42
N ALA A 10 -9.19 -13.45 -10.04
CA ALA A 10 -9.43 -14.74 -9.38
C ALA A 10 -8.12 -15.40 -8.91
N LEU A 11 -7.07 -15.33 -9.72
CA LEU A 11 -5.74 -15.84 -9.37
C LEU A 11 -5.09 -15.07 -8.22
N LEU A 12 -5.20 -13.75 -8.22
CA LEU A 12 -4.64 -12.93 -7.14
C LEU A 12 -5.41 -13.10 -5.83
N ASP A 13 -6.73 -13.29 -5.88
CA ASP A 13 -7.52 -13.61 -4.66
C ASP A 13 -7.16 -14.98 -4.11
N ALA A 14 -7.06 -15.99 -4.96
CA ALA A 14 -6.62 -17.32 -4.55
C ALA A 14 -5.21 -17.29 -3.94
N ALA A 15 -4.31 -16.47 -4.48
CA ALA A 15 -2.97 -16.28 -3.92
C ALA A 15 -3.02 -15.70 -2.52
N TYR A 16 -3.82 -14.65 -2.33
CA TYR A 16 -4.01 -14.04 -1.01
C TYR A 16 -4.46 -15.09 0.01
N ASP A 17 -5.49 -15.86 -0.32
CA ASP A 17 -6.05 -16.87 0.57
C ASP A 17 -5.03 -17.98 0.88
N VAL A 18 -4.28 -18.47 -0.13
CA VAL A 18 -3.24 -19.50 0.05
C VAL A 18 -2.10 -18.99 0.94
N VAL A 19 -1.64 -17.75 0.74
CA VAL A 19 -0.57 -17.16 1.57
C VAL A 19 -1.02 -16.99 3.01
N VAL A 20 -2.23 -16.50 3.21
CA VAL A 20 -2.80 -16.31 4.55
C VAL A 20 -3.01 -17.65 5.29
N ALA A 21 -3.37 -18.70 4.56
CA ALA A 21 -3.63 -20.02 5.16
C ALA A 21 -2.36 -20.82 5.50
N GLY A 22 -1.26 -20.65 4.76
CA GLY A 22 -0.10 -21.53 4.90
C GLY A 22 1.26 -20.92 4.59
N GLY A 23 1.34 -19.59 4.41
CA GLY A 23 2.58 -18.89 4.04
C GLY A 23 2.95 -19.02 2.56
N TRP A 24 3.76 -18.09 2.10
CA TRP A 24 4.17 -17.99 0.68
C TRP A 24 5.10 -19.12 0.25
N GLU A 25 5.97 -19.61 1.13
CA GLU A 25 6.91 -20.69 0.79
C GLU A 25 6.20 -22.00 0.48
N SER A 26 5.12 -22.30 1.20
CA SER A 26 4.28 -23.48 0.94
C SER A 26 3.33 -23.28 -0.26
N ALA A 27 3.07 -22.03 -0.64
CA ALA A 27 2.18 -21.67 -1.76
C ALA A 27 2.83 -21.99 -3.10
N ARG A 28 2.58 -23.20 -3.59
CA ARG A 28 3.00 -23.56 -4.95
C ARG A 28 2.08 -22.89 -5.95
N MET A 29 2.65 -22.45 -7.08
CA MET A 29 1.85 -21.90 -8.20
C MET A 29 0.73 -22.85 -8.66
N LEU A 30 0.92 -24.17 -8.42
CA LEU A 30 -0.10 -25.18 -8.71
C LEU A 30 -1.31 -25.05 -7.75
N ASP A 31 -1.04 -24.81 -6.46
CA ASP A 31 -2.10 -24.71 -5.45
C ASP A 31 -2.93 -23.45 -5.65
N VAL A 32 -2.29 -22.34 -6.01
CA VAL A 32 -2.96 -21.09 -6.38
C VAL A 32 -3.83 -21.28 -7.63
N ALA A 33 -3.31 -21.92 -8.68
CA ALA A 33 -4.07 -22.18 -9.88
C ALA A 33 -5.28 -23.09 -9.60
N ALA A 34 -5.10 -24.13 -8.78
CA ALA A 34 -6.17 -25.05 -8.36
C ALA A 34 -7.23 -24.31 -7.55
N ALA A 35 -6.85 -23.46 -6.58
CA ALA A 35 -7.75 -22.66 -5.77
C ALA A 35 -8.57 -21.66 -6.62
N ALA A 36 -7.93 -21.09 -7.68
CA ALA A 36 -8.61 -20.22 -8.64
C ALA A 36 -9.46 -20.99 -9.69
N GLY A 37 -9.45 -22.33 -9.67
CA GLY A 37 -10.19 -23.16 -10.64
C GLY A 37 -9.62 -23.13 -12.06
N VAL A 38 -8.32 -22.82 -12.22
CA VAL A 38 -7.65 -22.74 -13.53
C VAL A 38 -6.44 -23.67 -13.61
N SER A 39 -5.91 -23.87 -14.84
CA SER A 39 -4.69 -24.64 -15.02
C SER A 39 -3.44 -23.84 -14.63
N ARG A 40 -2.35 -24.54 -14.23
CA ARG A 40 -1.04 -23.93 -14.04
C ARG A 40 -0.57 -23.18 -15.29
N GLN A 41 -0.86 -23.71 -16.48
CA GLN A 41 -0.52 -23.07 -17.76
C GLN A 41 -1.26 -21.73 -17.91
N THR A 42 -2.52 -21.65 -17.51
CA THR A 42 -3.31 -20.40 -17.52
C THR A 42 -2.66 -19.34 -16.62
N LEU A 43 -2.22 -19.72 -15.41
CA LEU A 43 -1.52 -18.82 -14.49
C LEU A 43 -0.22 -18.28 -15.12
N TYR A 44 0.61 -19.16 -15.71
CA TYR A 44 1.85 -18.72 -16.35
C TYR A 44 1.62 -17.93 -17.64
N ASN A 45 0.54 -18.17 -18.36
CA ASN A 45 0.16 -17.34 -19.51
C ASN A 45 -0.24 -15.93 -19.07
N GLU A 46 -0.88 -15.79 -17.88
CA GLU A 46 -1.33 -14.51 -17.35
C GLU A 46 -0.19 -13.67 -16.75
N PHE A 47 0.74 -14.29 -16.03
CA PHE A 47 1.77 -13.57 -15.27
C PHE A 47 3.20 -13.79 -15.77
N GLY A 48 3.45 -14.82 -16.55
CA GLY A 48 4.77 -15.17 -17.08
C GLY A 48 5.66 -15.89 -16.07
N SER A 49 5.81 -15.39 -14.86
CA SER A 49 6.69 -15.96 -13.84
C SER A 49 6.11 -15.86 -12.42
N LYS A 50 6.67 -16.64 -11.48
CA LYS A 50 6.35 -16.52 -10.03
C LYS A 50 6.67 -15.12 -9.50
N ASP A 51 7.78 -14.53 -9.96
CA ASP A 51 8.22 -13.21 -9.56
C ASP A 51 7.26 -12.10 -10.04
N ALA A 52 6.84 -12.14 -11.31
CA ALA A 52 5.84 -11.20 -11.83
C ALA A 52 4.47 -11.38 -11.16
N PHE A 53 4.11 -12.61 -10.79
CA PHE A 53 2.91 -12.89 -10.00
C PHE A 53 2.99 -12.30 -8.60
N ALA A 54 4.13 -12.46 -7.91
CA ALA A 54 4.39 -11.88 -6.59
C ALA A 54 4.32 -10.34 -6.64
N GLN A 55 4.91 -9.73 -7.65
CA GLN A 55 4.80 -8.29 -7.88
C GLN A 55 3.34 -7.84 -8.09
N ALA A 56 2.58 -8.58 -8.88
CA ALA A 56 1.17 -8.26 -9.12
C ALA A 56 0.33 -8.37 -7.83
N LEU A 57 0.62 -9.35 -6.97
CA LEU A 57 -0.04 -9.49 -5.66
C LEU A 57 0.30 -8.30 -4.75
N ALA A 58 1.57 -7.93 -4.65
CA ALA A 58 2.01 -6.79 -3.85
C ALA A 58 1.38 -5.47 -4.34
N MET A 59 1.33 -5.25 -5.66
CA MET A 59 0.70 -4.07 -6.24
C MET A 59 -0.81 -4.03 -6.00
N ARG A 60 -1.49 -5.18 -6.06
CA ARG A 60 -2.92 -5.23 -5.74
C ARG A 60 -3.20 -4.89 -4.29
N GLU A 61 -2.38 -5.38 -3.37
CA GLU A 61 -2.51 -5.00 -1.96
C GLU A 61 -2.23 -3.50 -1.75
N ALA A 62 -1.21 -2.96 -2.38
CA ALA A 62 -0.95 -1.52 -2.33
C ALA A 62 -2.14 -0.71 -2.86
N GLN A 63 -2.79 -1.14 -3.95
CA GLN A 63 -3.99 -0.49 -4.48
C GLN A 63 -5.16 -0.54 -3.49
N ARG A 64 -5.36 -1.66 -2.78
CA ARG A 64 -6.39 -1.76 -1.72
C ARG A 64 -6.16 -0.75 -0.59
N PHE A 65 -4.89 -0.54 -0.20
CA PHE A 65 -4.54 0.50 0.78
C PHE A 65 -4.82 1.90 0.24
N ILE A 66 -4.47 2.19 -1.01
CA ILE A 66 -4.75 3.46 -1.67
C ILE A 66 -6.26 3.73 -1.73
N ASP A 67 -7.05 2.75 -2.17
CA ASP A 67 -8.51 2.88 -2.25
C ASP A 67 -9.15 3.08 -0.86
N GLY A 68 -8.65 2.37 0.15
CA GLY A 68 -9.06 2.52 1.53
C GLY A 68 -8.72 3.90 2.08
N THR A 69 -7.53 4.41 1.79
CA THR A 69 -7.10 5.76 2.16
C THR A 69 -8.00 6.82 1.53
N ASN A 70 -8.29 6.71 0.24
CA ASN A 70 -9.18 7.66 -0.44
C ASN A 70 -10.58 7.67 0.19
N ARG A 71 -11.12 6.51 0.51
CA ARG A 71 -12.43 6.40 1.20
C ARG A 71 -12.42 7.10 2.57
N ILE A 72 -11.36 6.93 3.36
CA ILE A 72 -11.24 7.62 4.65
C ILE A 72 -11.13 9.13 4.45
N LEU A 73 -10.40 9.60 3.45
CA LEU A 73 -10.30 11.03 3.14
C LEU A 73 -11.65 11.62 2.71
N ASP A 74 -12.44 10.87 1.94
CA ASP A 74 -13.80 11.29 1.56
C ASP A 74 -14.74 11.36 2.79
N GLU A 75 -14.62 10.43 3.74
CA GLU A 75 -15.42 10.40 4.97
C GLU A 75 -15.04 11.52 5.95
N VAL A 76 -13.74 11.76 6.15
CA VAL A 76 -13.21 12.76 7.11
C VAL A 76 -13.33 14.17 6.53
N ASN A 77 -13.23 14.33 5.22
CA ASN A 77 -13.23 15.61 4.52
C ASN A 77 -12.25 16.63 5.14
N PRO A 78 -10.93 16.35 5.14
CA PRO A 78 -9.94 17.15 5.81
C PRO A 78 -9.87 18.58 5.26
N ILE A 79 -9.64 19.55 6.15
CA ILE A 79 -9.61 20.98 5.79
C ILE A 79 -8.20 21.49 5.47
N ALA A 80 -7.17 20.73 5.79
CA ALA A 80 -5.77 21.05 5.50
C ALA A 80 -4.97 19.81 5.09
N PRO A 81 -3.87 19.97 4.32
CA PRO A 81 -3.01 18.86 3.91
C PRO A 81 -2.47 18.03 5.09
N GLY A 82 -2.14 18.68 6.22
CA GLY A 82 -1.71 17.99 7.44
C GLY A 82 -2.78 17.06 8.02
N ASP A 83 -4.05 17.49 8.04
CA ASP A 83 -5.18 16.67 8.50
C ASP A 83 -5.38 15.46 7.60
N ALA A 84 -5.23 15.63 6.26
CA ALA A 84 -5.31 14.55 5.31
C ALA A 84 -4.22 13.50 5.56
N VAL A 85 -2.98 13.94 5.81
CA VAL A 85 -1.86 13.04 6.15
C VAL A 85 -2.11 12.32 7.45
N ALA A 86 -2.59 13.01 8.48
CA ALA A 86 -2.89 12.38 9.76
C ALA A 86 -3.93 11.26 9.59
N ALA A 87 -5.09 11.54 8.99
CA ALA A 87 -6.16 10.57 8.79
C ALA A 87 -5.70 9.37 7.93
N ALA A 88 -5.06 9.64 6.79
CA ALA A 88 -4.59 8.62 5.86
C ALA A 88 -3.52 7.72 6.49
N THR A 89 -2.53 8.30 7.18
CA THR A 89 -1.43 7.55 7.80
C THR A 89 -1.94 6.69 8.96
N GLU A 90 -2.76 7.26 9.84
CA GLU A 90 -3.32 6.53 10.98
C GLU A 90 -4.13 5.33 10.53
N TRP A 91 -5.03 5.52 9.55
CA TRP A 91 -5.80 4.44 8.96
C TRP A 91 -4.89 3.38 8.34
N THR A 92 -3.91 3.80 7.53
CA THR A 92 -3.00 2.87 6.83
C THR A 92 -2.22 1.99 7.81
N ILE A 93 -1.67 2.56 8.88
CA ILE A 93 -0.89 1.79 9.87
C ILE A 93 -1.79 0.85 10.67
N ARG A 94 -2.99 1.28 11.06
CA ARG A 94 -3.95 0.42 11.75
C ARG A 94 -4.42 -0.75 10.88
N GLU A 95 -4.75 -0.47 9.62
CA GLU A 95 -5.17 -1.49 8.68
C GLU A 95 -4.04 -2.48 8.39
N ALA A 96 -2.81 -2.00 8.18
CA ALA A 96 -1.64 -2.83 7.99
C ALA A 96 -1.37 -3.76 9.17
N SER A 97 -1.54 -3.27 10.39
CA SER A 97 -1.37 -4.08 11.60
C SER A 97 -2.38 -5.23 11.72
N ASN A 98 -3.50 -5.15 11.01
CA ASN A 98 -4.52 -6.18 10.95
C ASN A 98 -4.47 -7.01 9.67
N ASN A 99 -3.68 -6.60 8.67
CA ASN A 99 -3.60 -7.28 7.39
C ASN A 99 -2.79 -8.58 7.49
N PRO A 100 -3.40 -9.77 7.26
CA PRO A 100 -2.72 -11.04 7.43
C PRO A 100 -1.60 -11.27 6.41
N LEU A 101 -1.71 -10.74 5.18
CA LEU A 101 -0.65 -10.85 4.19
C LEU A 101 0.58 -10.03 4.60
N LEU A 102 0.40 -8.80 5.07
CA LEU A 102 1.51 -7.99 5.59
C LEU A 102 2.16 -8.63 6.82
N LYS A 103 1.37 -9.19 7.72
CA LYS A 103 1.92 -9.97 8.85
C LYS A 103 2.81 -11.10 8.35
N ALA A 104 2.32 -11.92 7.41
CA ALA A 104 3.10 -13.02 6.83
C ALA A 104 4.41 -12.53 6.18
N VAL A 105 4.37 -11.40 5.47
CA VAL A 105 5.56 -10.80 4.84
C VAL A 105 6.60 -10.35 5.88
N LEU A 106 6.15 -9.82 7.01
CA LEU A 106 7.03 -9.27 8.05
C LEU A 106 7.51 -10.32 9.07
N THR A 107 6.88 -11.51 9.11
CA THR A 107 7.22 -12.63 10.03
C THR A 107 7.91 -13.81 9.35
N ASP A 108 8.54 -13.61 8.21
CA ASP A 108 9.23 -14.61 7.39
C ASP A 108 8.33 -15.65 6.68
N ASP A 109 7.05 -15.74 6.99
CA ASP A 109 6.13 -16.69 6.35
C ASP A 109 5.91 -16.39 4.85
N ALA A 110 6.18 -15.14 4.43
CA ALA A 110 6.12 -14.68 3.05
C ALA A 110 7.28 -13.74 2.70
N SER A 111 8.47 -14.00 3.23
CA SER A 111 9.66 -13.14 3.09
C SER A 111 10.07 -12.88 1.64
N GLU A 112 9.74 -13.77 0.68
CA GLU A 112 9.95 -13.55 -0.75
C GLU A 112 9.17 -12.33 -1.29
N LEU A 113 8.12 -11.87 -0.59
CA LEU A 113 7.35 -10.67 -0.94
C LEU A 113 7.95 -9.38 -0.36
N LEU A 114 8.79 -9.47 0.68
CA LEU A 114 9.41 -8.32 1.34
C LEU A 114 10.19 -7.40 0.39
N PRO A 115 10.95 -7.91 -0.61
CA PRO A 115 11.60 -7.05 -1.59
C PRO A 115 10.66 -6.07 -2.30
N PHE A 116 9.41 -6.42 -2.54
CA PHE A 116 8.44 -5.54 -3.21
C PHE A 116 7.97 -4.38 -2.33
N LEU A 117 8.16 -4.48 -1.01
CA LEU A 117 7.95 -3.37 -0.06
C LEU A 117 9.24 -2.57 0.22
N THR A 118 10.41 -3.09 -0.17
CA THR A 118 11.71 -2.51 0.17
C THR A 118 12.56 -2.25 -1.07
N THR A 119 13.48 -3.14 -1.42
CA THR A 119 14.48 -2.94 -2.49
C THR A 119 13.89 -2.91 -3.90
N ARG A 120 12.66 -3.36 -4.09
CA ARG A 120 11.90 -3.37 -5.35
C ARG A 120 10.55 -2.63 -5.21
N GLY A 121 10.43 -1.76 -4.21
CA GLY A 121 9.20 -1.06 -3.84
C GLY A 121 8.87 0.16 -4.71
N ASP A 122 9.66 0.48 -5.73
CA ASP A 122 9.49 1.69 -6.54
C ASP A 122 8.08 1.85 -7.11
N ALA A 123 7.47 0.75 -7.57
CA ALA A 123 6.12 0.77 -8.14
C ALA A 123 5.06 1.16 -7.08
N ILE A 124 5.19 0.65 -5.85
CA ILE A 124 4.30 0.96 -4.73
C ILE A 124 4.47 2.41 -4.30
N ILE A 125 5.72 2.86 -4.13
CA ILE A 125 6.03 4.27 -3.79
C ILE A 125 5.49 5.21 -4.86
N HIS A 126 5.68 4.88 -6.14
CA HIS A 126 5.17 5.69 -7.24
C HIS A 126 3.63 5.79 -7.22
N ALA A 127 2.94 4.66 -7.04
CA ALA A 127 1.47 4.65 -6.97
C ALA A 127 0.95 5.48 -5.78
N ALA A 128 1.53 5.30 -4.59
CA ALA A 128 1.15 6.04 -3.39
C ALA A 128 1.42 7.55 -3.56
N ARG A 129 2.61 7.92 -4.03
CA ARG A 129 2.99 9.30 -4.33
C ARG A 129 2.02 9.95 -5.32
N SER A 130 1.76 9.29 -6.46
CA SER A 130 0.87 9.83 -7.49
C SER A 130 -0.55 10.03 -6.99
N ASN A 131 -1.05 9.13 -6.13
CA ASN A 131 -2.35 9.27 -5.48
C ASN A 131 -2.40 10.51 -4.57
N ILE A 132 -1.38 10.70 -3.72
CA ILE A 132 -1.28 11.85 -2.82
C ILE A 132 -1.21 13.16 -3.62
N GLU A 133 -0.33 13.22 -4.64
CA GLU A 133 -0.19 14.38 -5.52
C GLU A 133 -1.52 14.74 -6.20
N SER A 134 -2.23 13.74 -6.74
CA SER A 134 -3.53 13.94 -7.40
C SER A 134 -4.57 14.46 -6.42
N TYR A 135 -4.67 13.87 -5.24
CA TYR A 135 -5.62 14.29 -4.21
C TYR A 135 -5.34 15.73 -3.75
N TRP A 136 -4.08 16.04 -3.41
CA TRP A 136 -3.74 17.38 -2.91
C TRP A 136 -3.89 18.47 -3.98
N SER A 137 -3.48 18.20 -5.23
CA SER A 137 -3.66 19.17 -6.32
C SER A 137 -5.13 19.43 -6.62
N ALA A 138 -6.01 18.48 -6.37
CA ALA A 138 -7.46 18.67 -6.53
C ALA A 138 -8.09 19.45 -5.37
N GLN A 139 -7.65 19.17 -4.12
CA GLN A 139 -8.22 19.78 -2.91
C GLN A 139 -7.63 21.18 -2.61
N TRP A 140 -6.32 21.36 -2.86
CA TRP A 140 -5.56 22.59 -2.56
C TRP A 140 -4.75 23.02 -3.79
N PRO A 141 -5.41 23.52 -4.85
CA PRO A 141 -4.75 23.90 -6.10
C PRO A 141 -3.79 25.10 -5.98
N GLU A 142 -3.82 25.80 -4.86
CA GLU A 142 -2.91 26.92 -4.54
C GLU A 142 -1.53 26.48 -4.05
N LEU A 143 -1.33 25.20 -3.73
CA LEU A 143 -0.04 24.70 -3.28
C LEU A 143 0.97 24.63 -4.43
N ASP A 144 2.23 24.93 -4.12
CA ASP A 144 3.32 24.79 -5.10
C ASP A 144 3.50 23.32 -5.50
N PRO A 145 3.45 22.99 -6.81
CA PRO A 145 3.56 21.61 -7.27
C PRO A 145 4.86 20.89 -6.89
N ALA A 146 5.98 21.64 -6.74
CA ALA A 146 7.27 21.06 -6.34
C ALA A 146 7.26 20.69 -4.86
N ASP A 147 6.65 21.51 -4.01
CA ASP A 147 6.47 21.22 -2.58
C ASP A 147 5.49 20.05 -2.37
N VAL A 148 4.41 20.01 -3.15
CA VAL A 148 3.46 18.87 -3.17
C VAL A 148 4.17 17.57 -3.54
N ALA A 149 4.98 17.57 -4.60
CA ALA A 149 5.70 16.38 -5.04
C ALA A 149 6.71 15.88 -3.98
N LEU A 150 7.46 16.81 -3.35
CA LEU A 150 8.41 16.48 -2.29
C LEU A 150 7.70 15.92 -1.04
N ALA A 151 6.62 16.57 -0.62
CA ALA A 151 5.86 16.14 0.55
C ALA A 151 5.16 14.79 0.31
N ALA A 152 4.57 14.58 -0.87
CA ALA A 152 3.92 13.32 -1.25
C ALA A 152 4.91 12.14 -1.27
N GLU A 153 6.11 12.33 -1.86
CA GLU A 153 7.15 11.31 -1.85
C GLU A 153 7.63 11.01 -0.43
N THR A 154 7.82 12.05 0.38
CA THR A 154 8.26 11.91 1.78
C THR A 154 7.24 11.11 2.60
N VAL A 155 5.96 11.45 2.51
CA VAL A 155 4.87 10.73 3.20
C VAL A 155 4.81 9.28 2.76
N ALA A 156 4.81 9.02 1.44
CA ALA A 156 4.74 7.65 0.91
C ALA A 156 5.91 6.78 1.44
N ARG A 157 7.15 7.29 1.37
CA ARG A 157 8.33 6.56 1.84
C ARG A 157 8.34 6.33 3.35
N LEU A 158 8.02 7.35 4.14
CA LEU A 158 7.99 7.22 5.59
C LEU A 158 6.87 6.29 6.06
N THR A 159 5.69 6.33 5.45
CA THR A 159 4.60 5.40 5.76
C THR A 159 5.04 3.96 5.50
N VAL A 160 5.62 3.66 4.32
CA VAL A 160 6.14 2.31 4.04
C VAL A 160 7.25 1.92 5.01
N SER A 161 8.15 2.84 5.37
CA SER A 161 9.20 2.58 6.36
C SER A 161 8.63 2.18 7.73
N TYR A 162 7.59 2.87 8.21
CA TYR A 162 6.91 2.52 9.46
C TYR A 162 6.13 1.19 9.38
N LEU A 163 5.64 0.81 8.20
CA LEU A 163 4.99 -0.48 8.00
C LEU A 163 5.99 -1.64 8.06
N VAL A 164 7.17 -1.47 7.43
CA VAL A 164 8.20 -2.51 7.35
C VAL A 164 9.01 -2.62 8.64
N LEU A 165 9.23 -1.51 9.34
CA LEU A 165 9.99 -1.40 10.58
C LEU A 165 9.13 -0.73 11.65
N PRO A 166 8.12 -1.44 12.20
CA PRO A 166 7.30 -0.89 13.28
C PRO A 166 8.17 -0.55 14.49
N SER A 167 7.83 0.54 15.17
CA SER A 167 8.53 0.96 16.39
C SER A 167 7.86 0.36 17.62
N ASP A 168 8.64 -0.32 18.46
CA ASP A 168 8.17 -0.87 19.75
C ASP A 168 8.04 0.20 20.85
N SER A 169 8.39 1.47 20.56
CA SER A 169 8.26 2.55 21.52
C SER A 169 6.80 3.02 21.67
N PRO A 170 6.41 3.62 22.81
CA PRO A 170 5.09 4.26 22.96
C PRO A 170 4.79 5.28 21.86
N ASP A 171 5.84 5.87 21.30
CA ASP A 171 5.76 6.80 20.17
C ASP A 171 5.55 6.10 18.81
N GLY A 172 5.51 4.78 18.75
CA GLY A 172 5.26 3.97 17.56
C GLY A 172 3.79 3.70 17.27
N SER A 173 2.86 4.29 18.05
CA SER A 173 1.43 4.15 17.77
C SER A 173 1.06 4.79 16.42
N ALA A 174 0.02 4.27 15.78
CA ALA A 174 -0.50 4.81 14.52
C ALA A 174 -0.78 6.32 14.62
N GLU A 175 -1.40 6.74 15.72
CA GLU A 175 -1.72 8.14 16.02
C GLU A 175 -0.47 9.01 16.15
N ALA A 176 0.56 8.53 16.88
CA ALA A 176 1.81 9.29 17.07
C ALA A 176 2.59 9.43 15.76
N ILE A 177 2.62 8.40 14.92
CA ILE A 177 3.23 8.44 13.59
C ILE A 177 2.46 9.40 12.69
N ALA A 178 1.15 9.31 12.66
CA ALA A 178 0.26 10.19 11.90
C ALA A 178 0.48 11.66 12.24
N THR A 179 0.52 11.99 13.54
CA THR A 179 0.79 13.34 14.04
C THR A 179 2.16 13.86 13.57
N ARG A 180 3.21 13.02 13.64
CA ARG A 180 4.56 13.42 13.18
C ARG A 180 4.60 13.71 11.69
N LEU A 181 3.96 12.88 10.87
CA LEU A 181 3.93 13.07 9.43
C LEU A 181 3.08 14.29 9.03
N SER A 182 1.96 14.52 9.72
CA SER A 182 1.15 15.74 9.58
C SER A 182 2.00 17.01 9.82
N HIS A 183 2.65 17.11 10.96
CA HIS A 183 3.52 18.26 11.28
C HIS A 183 4.69 18.44 10.30
N LEU A 184 5.25 17.32 9.79
CA LEU A 184 6.31 17.40 8.79
C LEU A 184 5.78 18.02 7.48
N VAL A 185 4.62 17.57 7.02
CA VAL A 185 3.99 18.09 5.80
C VAL A 185 3.61 19.55 5.92
N GLU A 186 3.02 19.96 7.03
CA GLU A 186 2.73 21.38 7.29
C GLU A 186 3.98 22.26 7.16
N ARG A 187 5.12 21.81 7.69
CA ARG A 187 6.39 22.53 7.57
C ARG A 187 6.96 22.55 6.17
N LEU A 188 6.77 21.49 5.37
CA LEU A 188 7.21 21.42 3.98
C LEU A 188 6.40 22.38 3.10
N LEU A 189 5.06 22.38 3.29
CA LEU A 189 4.14 23.17 2.47
C LEU A 189 4.06 24.65 2.86
N THR A 190 4.41 25.02 4.10
CA THR A 190 4.40 26.44 4.54
C THR A 190 5.68 27.21 4.20
N LYS A 191 6.79 26.55 3.93
CA LYS A 191 8.07 27.21 3.59
C LYS A 191 8.16 27.74 2.15
N GLY A 192 7.26 27.37 1.27
CA GLY A 192 7.23 27.81 -0.13
C GLY A 192 6.60 29.18 -0.37
N SER A 193 6.09 29.84 0.68
CA SER A 193 5.38 31.14 0.57
C SER A 193 6.25 32.36 0.91
N SER A 194 7.55 32.33 0.56
CA SER A 194 8.46 33.49 0.81
C SER A 194 9.13 33.93 -0.47
#